data_6ae403099099a10912f5f4c338c9e159
#
_entry.id   6ae403099099a10912f5f4c338c9e159
#
_cell.length_a   1.000
_cell.length_b   1.000
_cell.length_c   1.000
_cell.angle_alpha   90.00
_cell.angle_beta   90.00
_cell.angle_gamma   90.00
#
_symmetry.space_group_name_H-M   'P 1'
#
loop_
_entity.id
_entity.type
_entity.pdbx_description
1 polymer ?
#
loop_
_entity_poly.entity_id
_entity_poly.type
_entity_poly.pdbx_seq_one_letter_code
_entity_poly.pdbx_strand_id
1 'polypeptide(L)'
;MRLSIIIAGLACFFALTTARAESVSLCNETSYFLDISTAYADGGASRSEGWTTLAPGMCEDKFGNQPDDAAGYVYAVSHQAHAGKGIEFTGRERFCVANVGETFQLDGRRECRNRGYVGVDFAAIDLRSSQPIVTFTEPEGFEKKRAVIAGIQRVLRDIGYDISLIDGFSGRQTIEAIEDFARNSKFTDTNNQRRLLDELFKQAKKKSATRGLRFCNQTDYLVWAAAGYLTPTGAASKGWIRVPAKSCSVAINETLNDRYYFTYAEAVTADGAIMLEAGGQKIWGGTYNMCIKTTRFNIDGNENCVARGFQEAGFARIDLSDQKSWTVTLE
;
A
#
# COMPACT_ATOMS: atom_id res chain seq x y z
N MET A 1 70.66 25.33 42.73
CA MET A 1 69.24 25.57 42.39
C MET A 1 68.90 24.79 41.13
N ARG A 2 68.23 23.68 41.22
CA ARG A 2 67.77 22.87 40.07
C ARG A 2 66.28 23.11 39.93
N LEU A 3 65.84 23.58 38.75
CA LEU A 3 64.46 23.89 38.43
C LEU A 3 63.86 22.65 37.71
N SER A 4 62.93 21.96 38.35
CA SER A 4 62.21 20.85 37.76
C SER A 4 60.93 21.36 37.07
N ILE A 5 60.85 21.20 35.74
CA ILE A 5 59.69 21.53 34.94
C ILE A 5 58.79 20.29 34.88
N ILE A 6 57.61 20.37 35.47
CA ILE A 6 56.57 19.35 35.35
C ILE A 6 55.76 19.68 34.10
N ILE A 7 55.82 18.83 33.07
CA ILE A 7 54.94 18.91 31.87
C ILE A 7 53.71 18.09 32.19
N ALA A 8 52.56 18.78 32.44
CA ALA A 8 51.27 18.16 32.55
C ALA A 8 50.73 17.88 31.12
N GLY A 9 50.73 16.61 30.74
CA GLY A 9 50.15 16.19 29.48
C GLY A 9 48.60 16.19 29.56
N LEU A 10 47.97 17.10 28.83
CA LEU A 10 46.52 17.16 28.65
C LEU A 10 46.11 16.11 27.62
N ALA A 11 45.61 14.95 28.07
CA ALA A 11 45.00 13.93 27.20
C ALA A 11 43.62 14.39 26.74
N CYS A 12 43.54 14.90 25.51
CA CYS A 12 42.29 15.22 24.86
C CYS A 12 41.59 13.89 24.44
N PHE A 13 40.62 13.44 25.20
CA PHE A 13 39.70 12.37 24.77
C PHE A 13 38.78 12.94 23.69
N PHE A 14 39.06 12.68 22.42
CA PHE A 14 38.07 12.84 21.36
C PHE A 14 37.00 11.75 21.52
N ALA A 15 35.87 12.11 22.11
CA ALA A 15 34.67 11.29 21.99
C ALA A 15 34.27 11.29 20.51
N LEU A 16 34.44 10.17 19.85
CA LEU A 16 33.85 9.91 18.52
C LEU A 16 32.35 9.84 18.70
N THR A 17 31.65 10.97 18.62
CA THR A 17 30.22 11.01 18.46
C THR A 17 29.93 10.48 17.06
N THR A 18 29.39 9.26 16.96
CA THR A 18 28.81 8.76 15.71
C THR A 18 27.66 9.69 15.34
N ALA A 19 27.87 10.56 14.36
CA ALA A 19 26.81 11.40 13.82
C ALA A 19 25.78 10.46 13.20
N ARG A 20 24.57 10.44 13.75
CA ARG A 20 23.41 9.78 13.16
C ARG A 20 22.94 10.62 11.98
N ALA A 21 22.43 9.99 10.94
CA ALA A 21 21.80 10.71 9.85
C ALA A 21 20.54 11.43 10.36
N GLU A 22 20.41 12.70 10.03
CA GLU A 22 19.24 13.51 10.35
C GLU A 22 17.99 13.02 9.60
N SER A 23 18.16 12.34 8.46
CA SER A 23 17.07 11.80 7.64
C SER A 23 17.52 10.60 6.81
N VAL A 24 16.53 9.80 6.35
CA VAL A 24 16.70 8.69 5.38
C VAL A 24 16.07 9.11 4.07
N SER A 25 16.80 9.00 2.96
CA SER A 25 16.24 9.24 1.64
C SER A 25 15.57 7.99 1.11
N LEU A 26 14.25 8.03 0.90
CA LEU A 26 13.45 6.96 0.32
C LEU A 26 13.29 7.24 -1.18
N CYS A 27 13.88 6.40 -2.04
CA CYS A 27 13.92 6.59 -3.49
C CYS A 27 13.06 5.54 -4.21
N ASN A 28 12.23 5.97 -5.14
CA ASN A 28 11.39 5.10 -5.97
C ASN A 28 12.04 4.91 -7.36
N GLU A 29 12.66 3.78 -7.59
CA GLU A 29 13.21 3.36 -8.88
C GLU A 29 12.35 2.25 -9.51
N THR A 30 11.03 2.32 -9.29
CA THR A 30 10.04 1.46 -9.93
C THR A 30 9.25 2.23 -10.97
N SER A 31 8.47 1.52 -11.79
CA SER A 31 7.50 2.12 -12.71
C SER A 31 6.18 2.52 -12.03
N TYR A 32 6.00 2.19 -10.76
CA TYR A 32 4.77 2.46 -10.00
C TYR A 32 4.87 3.74 -9.18
N PHE A 33 3.78 4.47 -9.05
CA PHE A 33 3.61 5.33 -7.88
C PHE A 33 3.48 4.44 -6.65
N LEU A 34 4.25 4.74 -5.61
CA LEU A 34 4.26 3.99 -4.36
C LEU A 34 3.62 4.81 -3.25
N ASP A 35 2.72 4.19 -2.49
CA ASP A 35 2.27 4.72 -1.21
C ASP A 35 3.17 4.14 -0.11
N ILE A 36 3.86 5.02 0.60
CA ILE A 36 4.89 4.68 1.58
C ILE A 36 4.38 5.03 2.97
N SER A 37 4.61 4.13 3.89
CA SER A 37 4.46 4.34 5.33
C SER A 37 5.77 4.07 6.03
N THR A 38 6.11 4.90 7.01
CA THR A 38 7.29 4.76 7.86
C THR A 38 6.90 4.41 9.29
N ALA A 39 7.78 3.74 10.00
CA ALA A 39 7.58 3.45 11.40
C ALA A 39 8.90 3.47 12.16
N TYR A 40 8.83 3.67 13.46
CA TYR A 40 9.96 3.48 14.37
C TYR A 40 9.55 2.72 15.62
N ALA A 41 10.52 2.07 16.26
CA ALA A 41 10.37 1.47 17.56
C ALA A 41 11.63 1.69 18.39
N ASP A 42 11.42 2.05 19.67
CA ASP A 42 12.45 2.14 20.69
C ASP A 42 12.01 1.36 21.93
N GLY A 43 12.79 0.46 22.45
CA GLY A 43 12.64 -0.29 23.71
C GLY A 43 11.23 -0.54 24.31
N GLY A 44 10.23 0.23 23.98
CA GLY A 44 8.85 0.12 24.51
C GLY A 44 7.82 0.91 23.74
N ALA A 45 8.20 2.01 23.12
CA ALA A 45 7.33 2.80 22.26
C ALA A 45 7.47 2.38 20.79
N SER A 46 6.41 2.56 20.03
CA SER A 46 6.46 2.40 18.59
C SER A 46 5.41 3.28 17.93
N ARG A 47 5.74 3.81 16.76
CA ARG A 47 4.84 4.68 15.98
C ARG A 47 4.96 4.35 14.51
N SER A 48 3.84 4.39 13.82
CA SER A 48 3.76 4.34 12.36
C SER A 48 3.04 5.56 11.83
N GLU A 49 3.44 6.03 10.66
CA GLU A 49 2.87 7.20 10.00
C GLU A 49 2.86 7.05 8.48
N GLY A 50 2.00 7.76 7.82
CA GLY A 50 1.84 7.76 6.36
C GLY A 50 0.46 8.29 5.98
N TRP A 51 0.06 8.21 4.75
CA TRP A 51 0.76 7.68 3.58
C TRP A 51 1.41 8.84 2.79
N THR A 52 2.58 8.60 2.28
CA THR A 52 3.21 9.49 1.32
C THR A 52 3.25 8.81 -0.04
N THR A 53 2.73 9.46 -1.08
CA THR A 53 2.79 8.93 -2.45
C THR A 53 4.07 9.40 -3.13
N LEU A 54 4.95 8.48 -3.48
CA LEU A 54 6.23 8.74 -4.13
C LEU A 54 6.19 8.34 -5.60
N ALA A 55 6.37 9.32 -6.49
CA ALA A 55 6.35 9.09 -7.92
C ALA A 55 7.61 8.34 -8.42
N PRO A 56 7.53 7.62 -9.56
CA PRO A 56 8.70 7.04 -10.23
C PRO A 56 9.84 8.03 -10.41
N GLY A 57 11.06 7.62 -10.08
CA GLY A 57 12.29 8.43 -10.19
C GLY A 57 12.44 9.50 -9.14
N MET A 58 11.60 9.54 -8.09
CA MET A 58 11.67 10.53 -7.01
C MET A 58 12.21 9.94 -5.73
N CYS A 59 12.78 10.83 -4.91
CA CYS A 59 13.19 10.54 -3.54
C CYS A 59 12.52 11.52 -2.58
N GLU A 60 12.26 11.08 -1.35
CA GLU A 60 11.74 11.90 -0.25
C GLU A 60 12.46 11.53 1.03
N ASP A 61 12.84 12.55 1.81
CA ASP A 61 13.54 12.37 3.07
C ASP A 61 12.54 12.16 4.21
N LYS A 62 12.78 11.15 5.01
CA LYS A 62 11.97 10.75 6.18
C LYS A 62 12.87 10.54 7.41
N PHE A 63 12.28 10.35 8.55
CA PHE A 63 12.96 10.07 9.82
C PHE A 63 13.77 11.24 10.42
N GLY A 64 13.37 12.49 10.18
CA GLY A 64 14.08 13.67 10.73
C GLY A 64 13.91 13.90 12.24
N ASN A 65 12.98 13.27 12.93
CA ASN A 65 12.62 13.56 14.33
C ASN A 65 12.40 12.30 15.19
N GLN A 66 13.16 11.22 14.92
CA GLN A 66 13.03 9.98 15.73
C GLN A 66 13.92 10.03 16.98
N PRO A 67 13.57 9.27 18.04
CA PRO A 67 14.45 9.04 19.18
C PRO A 67 15.80 8.46 18.74
N ASP A 68 16.89 8.83 19.43
CA ASP A 68 18.27 8.48 19.02
C ASP A 68 18.54 6.97 18.92
N ASP A 69 17.85 6.15 19.73
CA ASP A 69 18.01 4.70 19.79
C ASP A 69 16.94 3.94 18.98
N ALA A 70 16.02 4.65 18.30
CA ALA A 70 14.93 4.01 17.59
C ALA A 70 15.41 3.24 16.36
N ALA A 71 14.89 2.03 16.15
CA ALA A 71 14.99 1.32 14.90
C ALA A 71 13.94 1.86 13.91
N GLY A 72 14.36 2.09 12.66
CA GLY A 72 13.50 2.58 11.59
C GLY A 72 12.95 1.44 10.73
N TYR A 73 11.75 1.65 10.20
CA TYR A 73 11.07 0.66 9.36
C TYR A 73 10.30 1.35 8.25
N VAL A 74 10.17 0.68 7.11
CA VAL A 74 9.43 1.16 5.95
C VAL A 74 8.54 0.06 5.37
N TYR A 75 7.39 0.46 4.89
CA TYR A 75 6.48 -0.33 4.07
C TYR A 75 6.08 0.49 2.87
N ALA A 76 6.07 -0.12 1.69
CA ALA A 76 5.61 0.54 0.48
C ALA A 76 4.75 -0.41 -0.35
N VAL A 77 3.73 0.14 -0.99
CA VAL A 77 2.83 -0.60 -1.86
C VAL A 77 2.50 0.25 -3.08
N SER A 78 2.32 -0.38 -4.24
CA SER A 78 1.88 0.34 -5.44
C SER A 78 0.51 0.99 -5.21
N HIS A 79 0.41 2.27 -5.61
CA HIS A 79 -0.84 3.04 -5.47
C HIS A 79 -1.98 2.38 -6.25
N GLN A 80 -3.19 2.40 -5.68
CA GLN A 80 -4.39 1.78 -6.25
C GLN A 80 -4.85 2.37 -7.60
N ALA A 81 -4.28 3.46 -8.07
CA ALA A 81 -4.51 3.98 -9.43
C ALA A 81 -3.97 3.02 -10.51
N HIS A 82 -2.93 2.24 -10.19
CA HIS A 82 -2.40 1.24 -11.12
C HIS A 82 -3.36 0.07 -11.28
N ALA A 83 -3.44 -0.48 -12.48
CA ALA A 83 -4.25 -1.65 -12.80
C ALA A 83 -3.48 -2.95 -12.56
N GLY A 84 -4.21 -4.02 -12.24
CA GLY A 84 -3.65 -5.36 -12.11
C GLY A 84 -2.95 -5.61 -10.78
N LYS A 85 -2.15 -6.67 -10.76
CA LYS A 85 -1.35 -7.03 -9.58
C LYS A 85 -0.28 -5.98 -9.35
N GLY A 86 -0.39 -5.27 -8.23
CA GLY A 86 0.62 -4.30 -7.80
C GLY A 86 1.86 -4.99 -7.21
N ILE A 87 2.80 -4.16 -6.76
CA ILE A 87 3.99 -4.58 -6.00
C ILE A 87 3.88 -4.12 -4.55
N GLU A 88 4.54 -4.85 -3.66
CA GLU A 88 4.56 -4.58 -2.23
C GLU A 88 5.98 -4.81 -1.71
N PHE A 89 6.51 -3.84 -0.98
CA PHE A 89 7.80 -3.92 -0.31
C PHE A 89 7.54 -4.08 1.18
N THR A 90 7.80 -5.27 1.67
CA THR A 90 7.41 -5.73 3.01
C THR A 90 8.60 -6.36 3.72
N GLY A 91 8.50 -6.53 5.03
CA GLY A 91 9.53 -7.14 5.87
C GLY A 91 8.96 -8.12 6.88
N ARG A 92 9.39 -8.01 8.14
CA ARG A 92 9.02 -8.96 9.20
C ARG A 92 8.40 -8.29 10.44
N GLU A 93 8.51 -6.97 10.54
CA GLU A 93 8.07 -6.24 11.74
C GLU A 93 6.68 -5.66 11.54
N ARG A 94 5.73 -6.13 12.32
CA ARG A 94 4.33 -5.72 12.20
C ARG A 94 4.08 -4.36 12.80
N PHE A 95 3.41 -3.49 12.01
CA PHE A 95 2.85 -2.21 12.46
C PHE A 95 1.43 -2.03 11.93
N CYS A 96 0.69 -1.11 12.55
CA CYS A 96 -0.66 -0.74 12.14
C CYS A 96 -0.62 0.41 11.12
N VAL A 97 -1.49 0.35 10.11
CA VAL A 97 -1.66 1.42 9.13
C VAL A 97 -3.15 1.72 8.92
N ALA A 98 -3.48 2.96 8.56
CA ALA A 98 -4.79 3.31 8.04
C ALA A 98 -4.92 2.90 6.56
N ASN A 99 -6.07 3.14 5.92
CA ASN A 99 -6.21 2.90 4.50
C ASN A 99 -5.28 3.83 3.70
N VAL A 100 -4.80 3.33 2.56
CA VAL A 100 -4.09 4.16 1.60
C VAL A 100 -4.96 5.37 1.22
N GLY A 101 -4.34 6.56 1.27
CA GLY A 101 -5.04 7.83 1.06
C GLY A 101 -5.53 8.53 2.33
N GLU A 102 -5.52 7.87 3.49
CA GLU A 102 -5.80 8.49 4.79
C GLU A 102 -4.47 8.89 5.46
N THR A 103 -4.27 10.16 5.77
CA THR A 103 -3.12 10.57 6.60
C THR A 103 -3.31 10.03 8.01
N PHE A 104 -2.26 9.42 8.57
CA PHE A 104 -2.32 8.84 9.92
C PHE A 104 -0.99 8.95 10.66
N GLN A 105 -1.11 8.91 12.00
CA GLN A 105 -0.02 8.71 12.93
C GLN A 105 -0.54 7.83 14.07
N LEU A 106 0.05 6.65 14.27
CA LEU A 106 -0.47 5.62 15.17
C LEU A 106 0.60 5.16 16.14
N ASP A 107 0.32 5.32 17.43
CA ASP A 107 1.15 4.77 18.49
C ASP A 107 0.79 3.31 18.75
N GLY A 108 1.81 2.49 19.03
CA GLY A 108 1.67 1.07 19.27
C GLY A 108 1.48 0.24 17.98
N ARG A 109 1.94 -1.01 18.01
CA ARG A 109 1.98 -1.90 16.84
C ARG A 109 1.20 -3.22 17.02
N ARG A 110 0.46 -3.36 18.13
CA ARG A 110 -0.33 -4.58 18.42
C ARG A 110 -1.81 -4.33 18.20
N GLU A 111 -2.55 -5.43 18.02
CA GLU A 111 -4.01 -5.44 17.94
C GLU A 111 -4.59 -4.47 16.91
N CYS A 112 -3.93 -4.32 15.74
CA CYS A 112 -4.31 -3.36 14.73
C CYS A 112 -5.79 -3.46 14.36
N ARG A 113 -6.32 -4.68 14.13
CA ARG A 113 -7.71 -4.88 13.75
C ARG A 113 -8.69 -4.44 14.83
N ASN A 114 -8.43 -4.77 16.10
CA ASN A 114 -9.29 -4.37 17.23
C ASN A 114 -9.33 -2.85 17.40
N ARG A 115 -8.25 -2.17 17.00
CA ARG A 115 -8.13 -0.71 16.99
C ARG A 115 -8.66 -0.08 15.70
N GLY A 116 -9.24 -0.87 14.79
CA GLY A 116 -9.77 -0.39 13.52
C GLY A 116 -8.74 -0.10 12.43
N TYR A 117 -7.52 -0.68 12.51
CA TYR A 117 -6.44 -0.49 11.55
C TYR A 117 -5.98 -1.80 10.91
N VAL A 118 -5.25 -1.70 9.81
CA VAL A 118 -4.69 -2.86 9.11
C VAL A 118 -3.28 -3.13 9.64
N GLY A 119 -2.98 -4.39 9.99
CA GLY A 119 -1.61 -4.81 10.31
C GLY A 119 -0.87 -5.21 9.04
N VAL A 120 0.30 -4.60 8.78
CA VAL A 120 1.20 -4.94 7.67
C VAL A 120 2.63 -5.10 8.17
N ASP A 121 3.46 -5.81 7.42
CA ASP A 121 4.81 -6.16 7.82
C ASP A 121 5.82 -5.21 7.16
N PHE A 122 6.53 -4.41 7.96
CA PHE A 122 7.51 -3.41 7.56
C PHE A 122 8.90 -4.04 7.45
N ALA A 123 9.71 -3.54 6.52
CA ALA A 123 11.13 -3.83 6.41
C ALA A 123 11.95 -2.92 7.33
N ALA A 124 12.95 -3.48 8.00
CA ALA A 124 13.87 -2.71 8.83
C ALA A 124 14.82 -1.87 7.96
N ILE A 125 15.17 -0.67 8.45
CA ILE A 125 16.10 0.26 7.81
C ILE A 125 17.29 0.47 8.73
N ASP A 126 18.50 0.50 8.17
CA ASP A 126 19.70 0.90 8.91
C ASP A 126 19.80 2.44 8.97
N LEU A 127 19.44 3.00 10.13
CA LEU A 127 19.54 4.44 10.41
C LEU A 127 20.94 4.89 10.85
N ARG A 128 21.93 3.99 10.96
CA ARG A 128 23.29 4.30 11.46
C ARG A 128 24.23 4.75 10.37
N SER A 129 23.88 4.60 9.11
CA SER A 129 24.64 5.13 7.99
C SER A 129 24.67 6.66 8.03
N SER A 130 25.76 7.26 7.62
CA SER A 130 25.89 8.72 7.55
C SER A 130 24.95 9.39 6.53
N GLN A 131 24.55 8.65 5.51
CA GLN A 131 23.56 9.05 4.49
C GLN A 131 22.74 7.83 4.07
N PRO A 132 21.79 7.37 4.88
CA PRO A 132 21.03 6.18 4.55
C PRO A 132 20.07 6.44 3.39
N ILE A 133 20.14 5.58 2.38
CA ILE A 133 19.26 5.60 1.22
C ILE A 133 18.56 4.24 1.15
N VAL A 134 17.23 4.25 1.07
CA VAL A 134 16.42 3.07 0.78
C VAL A 134 15.86 3.23 -0.63
N THR A 135 16.19 2.31 -1.51
CA THR A 135 15.73 2.33 -2.90
C THR A 135 14.74 1.19 -3.13
N PHE A 136 13.55 1.53 -3.57
CA PHE A 136 12.53 0.57 -4.02
C PHE A 136 12.77 0.27 -5.50
N THR A 137 12.97 -1.00 -5.86
CA THR A 137 13.27 -1.43 -7.23
C THR A 137 12.37 -2.59 -7.67
N GLU A 138 12.05 -2.66 -8.96
CA GLU A 138 11.44 -3.85 -9.58
C GLU A 138 12.52 -4.86 -10.00
N PRO A 139 12.17 -6.14 -10.26
CA PRO A 139 13.14 -7.15 -10.70
C PRO A 139 13.92 -6.75 -11.96
N GLU A 140 13.28 -6.04 -12.88
CA GLU A 140 13.89 -5.52 -14.13
C GLU A 140 14.92 -4.42 -13.86
N GLY A 141 14.85 -3.76 -12.70
CA GLY A 141 15.75 -2.70 -12.27
C GLY A 141 15.75 -1.47 -13.17
N PHE A 142 15.17 -0.37 -12.70
CA PHE A 142 15.26 0.92 -13.37
C PHE A 142 16.23 1.81 -12.60
N GLU A 143 17.11 2.50 -13.33
CA GLU A 143 17.78 3.65 -12.76
C GLU A 143 16.81 4.83 -12.65
N LYS A 144 17.08 5.76 -11.75
CA LYS A 144 16.21 6.90 -11.42
C LYS A 144 15.61 7.62 -12.64
N LYS A 145 16.40 7.88 -13.68
CA LYS A 145 15.91 8.55 -14.90
C LYS A 145 15.00 7.62 -15.74
N ARG A 146 15.33 6.34 -15.81
CA ARG A 146 14.54 5.35 -16.53
C ARG A 146 13.24 5.04 -15.80
N ALA A 147 13.23 5.10 -14.48
CA ALA A 147 12.02 4.91 -13.67
C ALA A 147 10.92 5.93 -14.02
N VAL A 148 11.28 7.19 -14.30
CA VAL A 148 10.31 8.22 -14.76
C VAL A 148 9.62 7.81 -16.06
N ILE A 149 10.39 7.36 -17.05
CA ILE A 149 9.84 6.94 -18.36
C ILE A 149 9.03 5.64 -18.19
N ALA A 150 9.53 4.68 -17.41
CA ALA A 150 8.80 3.45 -17.09
C ALA A 150 7.47 3.77 -16.36
N GLY A 151 7.45 4.78 -15.51
CA GLY A 151 6.22 5.27 -14.87
C GLY A 151 5.23 5.85 -15.87
N ILE A 152 5.69 6.66 -16.83
CA ILE A 152 4.86 7.17 -17.93
C ILE A 152 4.27 6.00 -18.73
N GLN A 153 5.08 5.02 -19.13
CA GLN A 153 4.64 3.83 -19.86
C GLN A 153 3.58 3.05 -19.08
N ARG A 154 3.83 2.82 -17.78
CA ARG A 154 2.90 2.10 -16.90
C ARG A 154 1.56 2.82 -16.80
N VAL A 155 1.57 4.12 -16.51
CA VAL A 155 0.33 4.86 -16.33
C VAL A 155 -0.45 5.00 -17.64
N LEU A 156 0.24 5.18 -18.80
CA LEU A 156 -0.40 5.13 -20.12
C LEU A 156 -1.14 3.81 -20.33
N ARG A 157 -0.49 2.67 -20.01
CA ARG A 157 -1.12 1.34 -20.07
C ARG A 157 -2.31 1.22 -19.12
N ASP A 158 -2.20 1.71 -17.89
CA ASP A 158 -3.27 1.66 -16.88
C ASP A 158 -4.52 2.45 -17.31
N ILE A 159 -4.33 3.54 -18.05
CA ILE A 159 -5.45 4.33 -18.59
C ILE A 159 -5.92 3.86 -19.97
N GLY A 160 -5.29 2.84 -20.55
CA GLY A 160 -5.79 2.10 -21.72
C GLY A 160 -5.11 2.37 -23.04
N TYR A 161 -3.94 3.03 -23.02
CA TYR A 161 -3.11 3.11 -24.23
C TYR A 161 -2.35 1.80 -24.45
N ASP A 162 -2.10 1.49 -25.71
CA ASP A 162 -1.36 0.29 -26.09
C ASP A 162 0.13 0.47 -25.81
N ILE A 163 0.56 0.02 -24.64
CA ILE A 163 1.97 -0.06 -24.21
C ILE A 163 2.30 -1.53 -23.94
N SER A 164 2.97 -2.17 -24.87
CA SER A 164 3.32 -3.59 -24.78
C SER A 164 4.43 -3.87 -23.77
N LEU A 165 5.45 -3.00 -23.68
CA LEU A 165 6.62 -3.17 -22.81
C LEU A 165 6.84 -1.93 -21.94
N ILE A 166 7.13 -2.16 -20.66
CA ILE A 166 7.57 -1.11 -19.72
C ILE A 166 9.08 -1.33 -19.53
N ASP A 167 9.88 -0.59 -20.28
CA ASP A 167 11.35 -0.71 -20.33
C ASP A 167 12.10 0.55 -19.91
N GLY A 168 11.36 1.66 -19.70
CA GLY A 168 11.92 2.94 -19.35
C GLY A 168 12.65 3.65 -20.48
N PHE A 169 12.34 3.34 -21.75
CA PHE A 169 12.85 4.04 -22.94
C PHE A 169 11.72 4.68 -23.74
N SER A 170 11.93 5.90 -24.22
CA SER A 170 10.97 6.62 -25.08
C SER A 170 11.02 6.13 -26.51
N GLY A 171 10.58 4.88 -26.73
CA GLY A 171 10.43 4.31 -28.09
C GLY A 171 9.20 4.87 -28.83
N ARG A 172 9.06 4.52 -30.11
CA ARG A 172 7.98 5.02 -30.99
C ARG A 172 6.60 4.82 -30.38
N GLN A 173 6.29 3.62 -29.85
CA GLN A 173 5.00 3.32 -29.22
C GLN A 173 4.70 4.25 -28.02
N THR A 174 5.71 4.53 -27.19
CA THR A 174 5.57 5.46 -26.05
C THR A 174 5.30 6.89 -26.54
N ILE A 175 6.02 7.36 -27.56
CA ILE A 175 5.84 8.70 -28.11
C ILE A 175 4.44 8.86 -28.70
N GLU A 176 4.00 7.92 -29.55
CA GLU A 176 2.66 7.91 -30.16
C GLU A 176 1.55 7.95 -29.09
N ALA A 177 1.70 7.14 -28.02
CA ALA A 177 0.75 7.12 -26.90
C ALA A 177 0.72 8.45 -26.12
N ILE A 178 1.87 9.11 -25.93
CA ILE A 178 1.94 10.44 -25.30
C ILE A 178 1.23 11.49 -26.18
N GLU A 179 1.45 11.46 -27.49
CA GLU A 179 0.80 12.39 -28.43
C GLU A 179 -0.71 12.18 -28.46
N ASP A 180 -1.18 10.93 -28.46
CA ASP A 180 -2.60 10.59 -28.39
C ASP A 180 -3.22 11.06 -27.08
N PHE A 181 -2.53 10.83 -25.95
CA PHE A 181 -2.95 11.34 -24.65
C PHE A 181 -3.07 12.86 -24.66
N ALA A 182 -2.05 13.56 -25.19
CA ALA A 182 -2.02 15.02 -25.26
C ALA A 182 -3.21 15.57 -26.08
N ARG A 183 -3.51 14.97 -27.23
CA ARG A 183 -4.67 15.33 -28.05
C ARG A 183 -5.99 15.14 -27.31
N ASN A 184 -6.16 13.98 -26.66
CA ASN A 184 -7.42 13.62 -26.01
C ASN A 184 -7.68 14.42 -24.72
N SER A 185 -6.62 14.72 -23.95
CA SER A 185 -6.70 15.45 -22.67
C SER A 185 -6.52 16.95 -22.79
N LYS A 186 -6.14 17.46 -23.98
CA LYS A 186 -5.72 18.84 -24.25
C LYS A 186 -4.50 19.26 -23.40
N PHE A 187 -3.67 18.31 -22.99
CA PHE A 187 -2.43 18.57 -22.26
C PHE A 187 -1.32 18.97 -23.24
N THR A 188 -0.64 20.09 -22.96
CA THR A 188 0.33 20.70 -23.91
C THR A 188 1.78 20.53 -23.50
N ASP A 189 2.06 20.30 -22.21
CA ASP A 189 3.44 20.28 -21.67
C ASP A 189 4.05 18.87 -21.69
N THR A 190 4.02 18.21 -22.86
CA THR A 190 4.49 16.83 -23.01
C THR A 190 6.01 16.66 -22.90
N ASN A 191 6.78 17.73 -23.09
CA ASN A 191 8.24 17.73 -22.96
C ASN A 191 8.69 17.72 -21.49
N ASN A 192 7.84 18.12 -20.55
CA ASN A 192 8.11 18.06 -19.14
C ASN A 192 7.63 16.71 -18.60
N GLN A 193 8.52 15.73 -18.54
CA GLN A 193 8.21 14.37 -18.10
C GLN A 193 7.53 14.32 -16.73
N ARG A 194 7.91 15.21 -15.81
CA ARG A 194 7.31 15.26 -14.47
C ARG A 194 5.85 15.70 -14.53
N ARG A 195 5.55 16.80 -15.19
CA ARG A 195 4.18 17.29 -15.35
C ARG A 195 3.31 16.32 -16.15
N LEU A 196 3.89 15.70 -17.18
CA LEU A 196 3.21 14.66 -17.93
C LEU A 196 2.84 13.48 -17.02
N LEU A 197 3.78 12.98 -16.21
CA LEU A 197 3.55 11.87 -15.29
C LEU A 197 2.48 12.22 -14.24
N ASP A 198 2.50 13.43 -13.69
CA ASP A 198 1.51 13.91 -12.73
C ASP A 198 0.09 13.98 -13.35
N GLU A 199 -0.04 14.48 -14.60
CA GLU A 199 -1.35 14.54 -15.28
C GLU A 199 -1.85 13.14 -15.66
N LEU A 200 -0.98 12.27 -16.15
CA LEU A 200 -1.31 10.86 -16.41
C LEU A 200 -1.80 10.17 -15.14
N PHE A 201 -1.10 10.35 -14.03
CA PHE A 201 -1.50 9.77 -12.74
C PHE A 201 -2.85 10.27 -12.24
N LYS A 202 -3.15 11.55 -12.44
CA LYS A 202 -4.46 12.13 -12.15
C LYS A 202 -5.59 11.45 -12.96
N GLN A 203 -5.35 11.14 -14.23
CA GLN A 203 -6.30 10.40 -15.05
C GLN A 203 -6.44 8.93 -14.60
N ALA A 204 -5.32 8.29 -14.22
CA ALA A 204 -5.34 6.94 -13.68
C ALA A 204 -6.15 6.84 -12.38
N LYS A 205 -6.03 7.81 -11.48
CA LYS A 205 -6.85 7.89 -10.27
C LYS A 205 -8.34 7.99 -10.58
N LYS A 206 -8.74 8.79 -11.57
CA LYS A 206 -10.15 8.87 -12.00
C LYS A 206 -10.64 7.54 -12.55
N LYS A 207 -9.85 6.89 -13.41
CA LYS A 207 -10.21 5.60 -14.00
C LYS A 207 -10.29 4.48 -12.97
N SER A 208 -9.38 4.44 -12.01
CA SER A 208 -9.39 3.43 -10.94
C SER A 208 -10.58 3.58 -10.00
N ALA A 209 -11.15 4.79 -9.87
CA ALA A 209 -12.30 5.05 -9.03
C ALA A 209 -13.56 4.25 -9.42
N THR A 210 -13.65 3.76 -10.65
CA THR A 210 -14.79 2.99 -11.16
C THR A 210 -14.41 1.57 -11.61
N ARG A 211 -13.18 1.12 -11.33
CA ARG A 211 -12.66 -0.20 -11.75
C ARG A 211 -12.82 -1.23 -10.65
N GLY A 212 -13.06 -2.49 -11.04
CA GLY A 212 -12.98 -3.65 -10.16
C GLY A 212 -14.16 -3.82 -9.21
N LEU A 213 -13.90 -4.50 -8.08
CA LEU A 213 -14.86 -4.72 -7.01
C LEU A 213 -14.54 -3.81 -5.82
N ARG A 214 -15.53 -3.09 -5.34
CA ARG A 214 -15.41 -2.20 -4.19
C ARG A 214 -16.56 -2.36 -3.22
N PHE A 215 -16.31 -2.03 -1.98
CA PHE A 215 -17.31 -1.91 -0.93
C PHE A 215 -17.50 -0.44 -0.59
N CYS A 216 -18.75 0.02 -0.57
CA CYS A 216 -19.14 1.35 -0.09
C CYS A 216 -20.00 1.19 1.16
N ASN A 217 -19.47 1.65 2.28
CA ASN A 217 -20.10 1.58 3.59
C ASN A 217 -20.97 2.83 3.82
N GLN A 218 -22.27 2.66 3.90
CA GLN A 218 -23.20 3.74 4.21
C GLN A 218 -23.60 3.80 5.70
N THR A 219 -23.09 2.88 6.51
CA THR A 219 -23.33 2.87 7.95
C THR A 219 -22.41 3.86 8.68
N ASP A 220 -22.67 4.07 9.95
CA ASP A 220 -21.83 4.87 10.86
C ASP A 220 -20.74 4.04 11.54
N TYR A 221 -20.62 2.76 11.21
CA TYR A 221 -19.70 1.81 11.80
C TYR A 221 -18.49 1.55 10.91
N LEU A 222 -17.39 1.11 11.49
CA LEU A 222 -16.31 0.50 10.71
C LEU A 222 -16.78 -0.88 10.23
N VAL A 223 -16.51 -1.19 8.95
CA VAL A 223 -16.78 -2.50 8.37
C VAL A 223 -15.48 -3.16 7.91
N TRP A 224 -15.34 -4.44 8.18
CA TRP A 224 -14.33 -5.31 7.61
C TRP A 224 -14.97 -6.18 6.54
N ALA A 225 -14.46 -6.09 5.31
CA ALA A 225 -14.99 -6.81 4.16
C ALA A 225 -14.00 -7.83 3.61
N ALA A 226 -14.53 -8.84 2.93
CA ALA A 226 -13.76 -9.84 2.19
C ALA A 226 -14.40 -10.09 0.83
N ALA A 227 -13.56 -10.34 -0.17
CA ALA A 227 -13.97 -10.69 -1.52
C ALA A 227 -13.52 -12.12 -1.86
N GLY A 228 -14.37 -12.83 -2.59
CA GLY A 228 -14.08 -14.14 -3.16
C GLY A 228 -14.20 -14.10 -4.68
N TYR A 229 -13.42 -14.93 -5.36
CA TYR A 229 -13.41 -15.07 -6.81
C TYR A 229 -13.06 -16.50 -7.20
N LEU A 230 -13.42 -16.89 -8.42
CA LEU A 230 -13.09 -18.19 -8.96
C LEU A 230 -11.63 -18.21 -9.46
N THR A 231 -11.00 -19.36 -9.34
CA THR A 231 -9.67 -19.66 -9.87
C THR A 231 -9.73 -20.94 -10.69
N PRO A 232 -8.76 -21.25 -11.54
CA PRO A 232 -8.73 -22.53 -12.29
C PRO A 232 -8.76 -23.77 -11.39
N THR A 233 -8.36 -23.64 -10.13
CA THR A 233 -8.26 -24.74 -9.16
C THR A 233 -9.37 -24.69 -8.09
N GLY A 234 -10.39 -23.85 -8.25
CA GLY A 234 -11.48 -23.71 -7.28
C GLY A 234 -11.89 -22.26 -7.03
N ALA A 235 -11.92 -21.83 -5.79
CA ALA A 235 -12.22 -20.46 -5.41
C ALA A 235 -11.18 -19.92 -4.43
N ALA A 236 -10.91 -18.63 -4.48
CA ALA A 236 -10.02 -17.94 -3.55
C ALA A 236 -10.77 -16.84 -2.80
N SER A 237 -10.31 -16.54 -1.59
CA SER A 237 -10.84 -15.45 -0.77
C SER A 237 -9.72 -14.54 -0.29
N LYS A 238 -9.98 -13.23 -0.24
CA LYS A 238 -9.08 -12.24 0.32
C LYS A 238 -9.81 -11.24 1.20
N GLY A 239 -9.19 -10.84 2.29
CA GLY A 239 -9.66 -9.90 3.31
C GLY A 239 -8.54 -9.66 4.34
N TRP A 240 -8.67 -8.90 5.33
CA TRP A 240 -9.77 -7.99 5.58
C TRP A 240 -9.51 -6.66 4.90
N ILE A 241 -10.50 -6.19 4.17
CA ILE A 241 -10.51 -4.84 3.58
C ILE A 241 -11.22 -3.95 4.59
N ARG A 242 -10.52 -2.93 5.07
CA ARG A 242 -11.09 -1.93 5.97
C ARG A 242 -11.97 -0.97 5.15
N VAL A 243 -13.23 -0.83 5.54
CA VAL A 243 -14.19 0.09 4.92
C VAL A 243 -14.72 1.04 6.00
N PRO A 244 -14.11 2.24 6.16
CA PRO A 244 -14.55 3.20 7.15
C PRO A 244 -15.99 3.64 6.95
N ALA A 245 -16.62 4.18 8.00
CA ALA A 245 -17.94 4.77 7.93
C ALA A 245 -18.03 5.79 6.78
N LYS A 246 -19.13 5.80 6.04
CA LYS A 246 -19.43 6.74 4.95
C LYS A 246 -18.35 6.80 3.86
N SER A 247 -17.58 5.73 3.66
CA SER A 247 -16.53 5.70 2.65
C SER A 247 -16.51 4.39 1.86
N CYS A 248 -15.71 4.36 0.79
CA CYS A 248 -15.55 3.19 -0.07
C CYS A 248 -14.10 2.70 -0.06
N SER A 249 -13.92 1.38 -0.14
CA SER A 249 -12.61 0.73 -0.27
C SER A 249 -12.60 -0.27 -1.42
N VAL A 250 -11.47 -0.35 -2.12
CA VAL A 250 -11.29 -1.27 -3.25
C VAL A 250 -10.89 -2.65 -2.73
N ALA A 251 -11.62 -3.67 -3.15
CA ALA A 251 -11.32 -5.08 -2.87
C ALA A 251 -10.51 -5.73 -3.99
N ILE A 252 -10.94 -5.57 -5.24
CA ILE A 252 -10.27 -6.09 -6.42
C ILE A 252 -10.03 -4.91 -7.36
N ASN A 253 -8.76 -4.62 -7.65
CA ASN A 253 -8.35 -3.46 -8.44
C ASN A 253 -8.05 -3.82 -9.91
N GLU A 254 -8.74 -4.81 -10.42
CA GLU A 254 -8.62 -5.29 -11.80
C GLU A 254 -9.98 -5.26 -12.48
N THR A 255 -9.99 -5.28 -13.81
CA THR A 255 -11.22 -5.51 -14.56
C THR A 255 -11.79 -6.87 -14.16
N LEU A 256 -13.04 -6.91 -13.80
CA LEU A 256 -13.71 -8.15 -13.43
C LEU A 256 -14.01 -8.96 -14.69
N ASN A 257 -13.44 -10.16 -14.80
CA ASN A 257 -13.55 -11.00 -16.01
C ASN A 257 -14.44 -12.21 -15.80
N ASP A 258 -14.65 -12.64 -14.55
CA ASP A 258 -15.52 -13.74 -14.22
C ASP A 258 -16.96 -13.26 -14.05
N ARG A 259 -17.92 -14.15 -14.34
CA ARG A 259 -19.34 -13.86 -14.14
C ARG A 259 -19.71 -13.76 -12.65
N TYR A 260 -19.07 -14.54 -11.80
CA TYR A 260 -19.41 -14.63 -10.37
C TYR A 260 -18.27 -14.16 -9.49
N TYR A 261 -18.65 -13.30 -8.53
CA TYR A 261 -17.81 -12.91 -7.41
C TYR A 261 -18.58 -13.13 -6.11
N PHE A 262 -17.85 -13.14 -4.99
CA PHE A 262 -18.42 -13.43 -3.70
C PHE A 262 -18.00 -12.35 -2.71
N THR A 263 -18.89 -11.97 -1.79
CA THR A 263 -18.64 -10.89 -0.83
C THR A 263 -19.12 -11.27 0.55
N TYR A 264 -18.33 -10.85 1.53
CA TYR A 264 -18.66 -10.96 2.94
C TYR A 264 -18.22 -9.67 3.64
N ALA A 265 -19.01 -9.20 4.60
CA ALA A 265 -18.63 -8.05 5.41
C ALA A 265 -19.27 -8.15 6.80
N GLU A 266 -18.58 -7.55 7.79
CA GLU A 266 -19.03 -7.47 9.17
C GLU A 266 -18.79 -6.07 9.73
N ALA A 267 -19.81 -5.47 10.34
CA ALA A 267 -19.65 -4.23 11.10
C ALA A 267 -19.03 -4.55 12.46
N VAL A 268 -18.13 -3.68 12.92
CA VAL A 268 -17.45 -3.85 14.21
C VAL A 268 -17.61 -2.63 15.10
N THR A 269 -17.62 -2.87 16.39
CA THR A 269 -17.55 -1.88 17.46
C THR A 269 -16.14 -1.30 17.57
N ALA A 270 -15.98 -0.27 18.37
CA ALA A 270 -14.67 0.40 18.57
C ALA A 270 -13.59 -0.52 19.18
N ASP A 271 -13.98 -1.59 19.87
CA ASP A 271 -13.11 -2.62 20.44
C ASP A 271 -12.90 -3.81 19.48
N GLY A 272 -13.44 -3.74 18.26
CA GLY A 272 -13.22 -4.73 17.20
C GLY A 272 -14.13 -5.96 17.27
N ALA A 273 -15.09 -6.03 18.18
CA ALA A 273 -16.11 -7.07 18.21
C ALA A 273 -17.12 -6.86 17.09
N ILE A 274 -17.75 -7.95 16.58
CA ILE A 274 -18.83 -7.83 15.61
C ILE A 274 -20.01 -7.10 16.26
N MET A 275 -20.53 -6.08 15.59
CA MET A 275 -21.66 -5.31 16.08
C MET A 275 -22.93 -6.14 16.15
N LEU A 276 -23.69 -5.94 17.21
CA LEU A 276 -25.02 -6.55 17.43
C LEU A 276 -26.10 -5.50 17.21
N GLU A 277 -27.09 -5.84 16.41
CA GLU A 277 -28.34 -5.09 16.22
C GLU A 277 -29.53 -5.95 16.61
N ALA A 278 -30.74 -5.42 16.56
CA ALA A 278 -31.97 -6.11 16.97
C ALA A 278 -32.23 -7.46 16.25
N GLY A 279 -31.60 -7.69 15.10
CA GLY A 279 -31.67 -8.94 14.32
C GLY A 279 -30.50 -9.90 14.52
N GLY A 280 -29.53 -9.60 15.39
CA GLY A 280 -28.31 -10.37 15.60
C GLY A 280 -27.05 -9.65 15.16
N GLN A 281 -26.04 -10.39 14.70
CA GLN A 281 -24.78 -9.81 14.21
C GLN A 281 -25.00 -9.04 12.91
N LYS A 282 -24.44 -7.82 12.82
CA LYS A 282 -24.48 -6.99 11.61
C LYS A 282 -23.47 -7.51 10.58
N ILE A 283 -23.93 -8.46 9.77
CA ILE A 283 -23.13 -9.16 8.76
C ILE A 283 -23.85 -9.07 7.41
N TRP A 284 -23.09 -8.76 6.35
CA TRP A 284 -23.51 -8.88 4.96
C TRP A 284 -22.83 -10.11 4.35
N GLY A 285 -23.57 -11.19 4.25
CA GLY A 285 -23.09 -12.47 3.77
C GLY A 285 -24.14 -13.22 2.98
N GLY A 286 -23.92 -14.53 2.79
CA GLY A 286 -24.80 -15.43 2.06
C GLY A 286 -24.50 -16.88 2.39
N THR A 287 -24.77 -17.77 1.43
CA THR A 287 -24.71 -19.22 1.64
C THR A 287 -23.48 -19.91 1.01
N TYR A 288 -22.63 -19.17 0.31
CA TYR A 288 -21.45 -19.76 -0.32
C TYR A 288 -20.27 -19.78 0.66
N ASN A 289 -19.92 -20.96 1.15
CA ASN A 289 -18.88 -21.10 2.14
C ASN A 289 -17.49 -20.84 1.55
N MET A 290 -16.72 -19.95 2.20
CA MET A 290 -15.33 -19.65 1.88
C MET A 290 -14.48 -19.57 3.13
N CYS A 291 -13.19 -19.82 2.97
CA CYS A 291 -12.25 -19.76 4.07
C CYS A 291 -11.86 -18.31 4.41
N ILE A 292 -11.79 -17.99 5.70
CA ILE A 292 -11.34 -16.71 6.23
C ILE A 292 -10.34 -16.92 7.37
N LYS A 293 -9.61 -15.85 7.78
CA LYS A 293 -8.78 -15.79 8.99
C LYS A 293 -9.16 -14.58 9.83
N THR A 294 -8.74 -14.57 11.08
CA THR A 294 -8.87 -13.38 11.96
C THR A 294 -7.95 -12.21 11.55
N THR A 295 -6.85 -12.48 10.85
CA THR A 295 -5.90 -11.47 10.32
C THR A 295 -6.10 -11.30 8.82
N ARG A 296 -5.48 -10.29 8.22
CA ARG A 296 -5.45 -10.11 6.74
C ARG A 296 -5.07 -11.41 6.05
N PHE A 297 -5.77 -11.77 4.98
CA PHE A 297 -5.59 -13.06 4.31
C PHE A 297 -5.73 -12.96 2.79
N ASN A 298 -5.10 -13.93 2.15
CA ASN A 298 -5.33 -14.33 0.77
C ASN A 298 -5.24 -15.86 0.77
N ILE A 299 -6.37 -16.55 0.58
CA ILE A 299 -6.50 -17.99 0.77
C ILE A 299 -6.97 -18.60 -0.54
N ASP A 300 -6.17 -19.50 -1.10
CA ASP A 300 -6.55 -20.31 -2.25
C ASP A 300 -7.30 -21.57 -1.80
N GLY A 301 -8.40 -21.88 -2.50
CA GLY A 301 -9.29 -22.99 -2.17
C GLY A 301 -10.27 -22.64 -1.05
N ASN A 302 -11.51 -23.08 -1.24
CA ASN A 302 -12.61 -22.88 -0.28
C ASN A 302 -13.09 -24.18 0.38
N GLU A 303 -12.35 -25.28 0.20
CA GLU A 303 -12.68 -26.59 0.79
C GLU A 303 -11.86 -26.83 2.05
N ASN A 304 -12.47 -27.60 2.98
CA ASN A 304 -11.81 -28.08 4.20
C ASN A 304 -11.15 -26.96 5.03
N CYS A 305 -11.78 -25.78 5.12
CA CYS A 305 -11.22 -24.60 5.79
C CYS A 305 -10.72 -24.91 7.21
N VAL A 306 -11.56 -25.55 8.03
CA VAL A 306 -11.24 -25.87 9.43
C VAL A 306 -10.04 -26.81 9.53
N ALA A 307 -9.99 -27.87 8.70
CA ALA A 307 -8.89 -28.82 8.68
C ALA A 307 -7.56 -28.16 8.24
N ARG A 308 -7.62 -27.06 7.48
CA ARG A 308 -6.49 -26.26 7.05
C ARG A 308 -6.13 -25.13 8.04
N GLY A 309 -6.81 -25.05 9.19
CA GLY A 309 -6.57 -24.03 10.22
C GLY A 309 -7.21 -22.64 9.90
N PHE A 310 -8.24 -22.62 9.04
CA PHE A 310 -9.02 -21.45 8.72
C PHE A 310 -10.40 -21.52 9.37
N GLN A 311 -11.13 -20.41 9.33
CA GLN A 311 -12.55 -20.34 9.67
C GLN A 311 -13.38 -20.37 8.38
N GLU A 312 -14.65 -20.70 8.50
CA GLU A 312 -15.62 -20.61 7.40
C GLU A 312 -16.55 -19.42 7.59
N ALA A 313 -16.85 -18.74 6.48
CA ALA A 313 -17.88 -17.71 6.44
C ALA A 313 -18.75 -17.87 5.19
N GLY A 314 -20.03 -17.56 5.33
CA GLY A 314 -20.97 -17.58 4.22
C GLY A 314 -20.91 -16.29 3.42
N PHE A 315 -20.44 -16.38 2.18
CA PHE A 315 -20.35 -15.25 1.25
C PHE A 315 -21.60 -15.12 0.40
N ALA A 316 -22.02 -13.90 0.11
CA ALA A 316 -23.06 -13.62 -0.88
C ALA A 316 -22.47 -13.69 -2.29
N ARG A 317 -23.14 -14.38 -3.20
CA ARG A 317 -22.76 -14.46 -4.61
C ARG A 317 -23.30 -13.25 -5.38
N ILE A 318 -22.43 -12.63 -6.16
CA ILE A 318 -22.75 -11.56 -7.10
C ILE A 318 -22.69 -12.14 -8.52
N ASP A 319 -23.73 -11.95 -9.32
CA ASP A 319 -23.74 -12.23 -10.75
C ASP A 319 -23.53 -10.92 -11.51
N LEU A 320 -22.35 -10.75 -12.10
CA LEU A 320 -21.99 -9.55 -12.85
C LEU A 320 -22.64 -9.50 -14.23
N SER A 321 -23.12 -10.62 -14.75
CA SER A 321 -23.47 -10.75 -16.17
C SER A 321 -22.29 -10.32 -17.06
N ASP A 322 -22.39 -9.16 -17.73
CA ASP A 322 -21.33 -8.62 -18.60
C ASP A 322 -20.62 -7.41 -17.98
N GLN A 323 -20.90 -7.06 -16.73
CA GLN A 323 -20.29 -5.90 -16.07
C GLN A 323 -18.83 -6.18 -15.71
N LYS A 324 -17.99 -5.18 -15.93
CA LYS A 324 -16.54 -5.25 -15.71
C LYS A 324 -16.08 -4.61 -14.39
N SER A 325 -17.03 -4.07 -13.65
CA SER A 325 -16.83 -3.50 -12.31
C SER A 325 -18.11 -3.61 -11.49
N TRP A 326 -17.99 -3.63 -10.16
CA TRP A 326 -19.12 -3.72 -9.26
C TRP A 326 -18.89 -2.95 -7.95
N THR A 327 -19.96 -2.35 -7.45
CA THR A 327 -19.95 -1.73 -6.11
C THR A 327 -20.96 -2.42 -5.21
N VAL A 328 -20.49 -2.92 -4.08
CA VAL A 328 -21.32 -3.47 -3.00
C VAL A 328 -21.62 -2.35 -2.03
N THR A 329 -22.89 -2.03 -1.85
CA THR A 329 -23.35 -1.07 -0.85
C THR A 329 -23.68 -1.81 0.45
N LEU A 330 -23.11 -1.36 1.56
CA LEU A 330 -23.32 -1.88 2.91
C LEU A 330 -24.16 -0.86 3.69
N GLU A 331 -25.42 -1.25 4.03
CA GLU A 331 -26.43 -0.39 4.68
C GLU A 331 -26.85 -0.95 6.04
#